data_963f324ddc57996d5da18dc3c2d0aea0
#
_entry.id   963f324ddc57996d5da18dc3c2d0aea0
#
_cell.length_a   1.000
_cell.length_b   1.000
_cell.length_c   1.000
_cell.angle_alpha   90.00
_cell.angle_beta   90.00
_cell.angle_gamma   90.00
#
_symmetry.space_group_name_H-M   'P 1'
#
loop_
_entity.id
_entity.type
_entity.pdbx_description
1 polymer ?
#
loop_
_entity_poly.entity_id
_entity_poly.type
_entity_poly.pdbx_seq_one_letter_code
_entity_poly.pdbx_strand_id
1 'polypeptide(L)'
;MKTIFLVLLLMQVPEKPNSMEGVKASIEKYLGRRYVWGSAGLKSFDCSGFIWRVMSDNGMLLKRTTARKFYMILPPVPKEELWNFGTIVFFDNLKHVGIIDTPQTFYHAQVTLGTNRSEMNSFWRRKIYGFRRLPAAP
;
A
#
# COMPACT_ATOMS: atom_id res chain seq x y z
N MET A 1 -5.02 56.26 -14.17
CA MET A 1 -4.24 55.02 -14.26
C MET A 1 -5.05 53.89 -13.66
N LYS A 2 -5.53 53.00 -14.49
CA LYS A 2 -6.18 51.77 -13.98
C LYS A 2 -5.10 50.76 -13.70
N THR A 3 -4.87 50.48 -12.43
CA THR A 3 -3.99 49.41 -12.02
C THR A 3 -4.69 48.11 -12.30
N ILE A 4 -4.28 47.41 -13.34
CA ILE A 4 -4.81 46.07 -13.62
C ILE A 4 -4.11 45.15 -12.62
N PHE A 5 -4.83 44.77 -11.57
CA PHE A 5 -4.44 43.63 -10.79
C PHE A 5 -4.69 42.38 -11.65
N LEU A 6 -3.64 41.90 -12.28
CA LEU A 6 -3.66 40.53 -12.79
C LEU A 6 -3.77 39.64 -11.58
N VAL A 7 -5.01 39.31 -11.19
CA VAL A 7 -5.22 38.16 -10.33
C VAL A 7 -4.77 36.97 -11.17
N LEU A 8 -3.50 36.61 -11.04
CA LEU A 8 -3.09 35.29 -11.43
C LEU A 8 -3.94 34.33 -10.56
N LEU A 9 -5.06 33.91 -11.12
CA LEU A 9 -5.69 32.72 -10.65
C LEU A 9 -4.66 31.63 -10.95
N LEU A 10 -3.76 31.43 -9.99
CA LEU A 10 -3.06 30.18 -9.87
C LEU A 10 -4.18 29.16 -9.77
N MET A 11 -4.58 28.64 -10.92
CA MET A 11 -5.23 27.35 -10.92
C MET A 11 -4.27 26.44 -10.20
N GLN A 12 -4.48 26.31 -8.90
CA GLN A 12 -3.87 25.23 -8.18
C GLN A 12 -4.37 23.99 -8.89
N VAL A 13 -3.53 23.50 -9.79
CA VAL A 13 -3.59 22.09 -10.14
C VAL A 13 -3.65 21.39 -8.78
N PRO A 14 -4.75 20.67 -8.45
CA PRO A 14 -4.75 19.93 -7.20
C PRO A 14 -3.44 19.17 -7.19
N GLU A 15 -2.56 19.52 -6.26
CA GLU A 15 -1.37 18.72 -6.04
C GLU A 15 -1.87 17.29 -5.97
N LYS A 16 -1.36 16.43 -6.86
CA LYS A 16 -1.56 14.99 -6.69
C LYS A 16 -1.27 14.75 -5.23
N PRO A 17 -2.23 14.26 -4.43
CA PRO A 17 -1.94 14.00 -3.02
C PRO A 17 -0.61 13.29 -2.99
N ASN A 18 0.31 13.76 -2.13
CA ASN A 18 1.55 13.05 -1.90
C ASN A 18 1.17 11.56 -1.95
N SER A 19 1.79 10.80 -2.84
CA SER A 19 1.43 9.40 -3.09
C SER A 19 1.26 8.60 -1.79
N MET A 20 1.99 8.97 -0.74
CA MET A 20 1.94 8.32 0.57
C MET A 20 0.70 8.71 1.39
N GLU A 21 0.21 9.95 1.28
CA GLU A 21 -1.06 10.34 1.90
C GLU A 21 -2.24 9.61 1.26
N GLY A 22 -2.22 9.49 -0.05
CA GLY A 22 -3.23 8.72 -0.79
C GLY A 22 -3.20 7.24 -0.43
N VAL A 23 -2.01 6.66 -0.31
CA VAL A 23 -1.83 5.26 0.12
C VAL A 23 -2.41 5.06 1.52
N LYS A 24 -2.12 5.94 2.46
CA LYS A 24 -2.65 5.86 3.81
C LYS A 24 -4.17 5.98 3.84
N ALA A 25 -4.73 6.92 3.10
CA ALA A 25 -6.18 7.09 3.00
C ALA A 25 -6.86 5.85 2.43
N SER A 26 -6.29 5.22 1.40
CA SER A 26 -6.80 3.97 0.83
C SER A 26 -6.74 2.82 1.84
N ILE A 27 -5.63 2.68 2.55
CA ILE A 27 -5.49 1.64 3.59
C ILE A 27 -6.60 1.81 4.63
N GLU A 28 -6.76 3.01 5.18
CA GLU A 28 -7.74 3.29 6.23
C GLU A 28 -9.18 3.04 5.74
N LYS A 29 -9.47 3.38 4.49
CA LYS A 29 -10.77 3.14 3.87
C LYS A 29 -11.15 1.67 3.86
N TYR A 30 -10.20 0.79 3.66
CA TYR A 30 -10.45 -0.65 3.49
C TYR A 30 -10.17 -1.48 4.74
N LEU A 31 -9.85 -0.88 5.88
CA LEU A 31 -9.71 -1.62 7.13
C LEU A 31 -11.04 -2.23 7.56
N GLY A 32 -10.99 -3.39 8.19
CA GLY A 32 -12.16 -4.09 8.70
C GLY A 32 -12.96 -4.85 7.64
N ARG A 33 -12.44 -5.03 6.44
CA ARG A 33 -13.08 -5.82 5.38
C ARG A 33 -12.76 -7.29 5.55
N ARG A 34 -13.73 -8.16 5.21
CA ARG A 34 -13.55 -9.61 5.32
C ARG A 34 -12.47 -10.12 4.39
N TYR A 35 -11.78 -11.19 4.82
CA TYR A 35 -10.93 -11.95 3.94
C TYR A 35 -11.78 -12.90 3.08
N VAL A 36 -11.58 -12.86 1.77
CA VAL A 36 -12.15 -13.80 0.81
C VAL A 36 -11.06 -14.15 -0.21
N TRP A 37 -10.74 -15.42 -0.33
CA TRP A 37 -9.75 -15.93 -1.28
C TRP A 37 -10.05 -15.44 -2.70
N GLY A 38 -9.03 -14.92 -3.39
CA GLY A 38 -9.14 -14.44 -4.76
C GLY A 38 -9.81 -13.07 -4.89
N SER A 39 -10.26 -12.46 -3.79
CA SER A 39 -10.98 -11.19 -3.82
C SER A 39 -10.06 -9.98 -3.79
N ALA A 40 -10.37 -9.00 -4.60
CA ALA A 40 -9.81 -7.64 -4.58
C ALA A 40 -10.94 -6.61 -4.75
N GLY A 41 -12.16 -6.99 -4.35
CA GLY A 41 -13.34 -6.12 -4.40
C GLY A 41 -13.31 -5.06 -3.32
N LEU A 42 -14.36 -4.22 -3.28
CA LEU A 42 -14.44 -3.15 -2.28
C LEU A 42 -14.91 -3.65 -0.92
N LYS A 43 -15.56 -4.82 -0.88
CA LYS A 43 -16.17 -5.38 0.34
C LYS A 43 -15.33 -6.45 1.02
N SER A 44 -14.39 -7.04 0.30
CA SER A 44 -13.56 -8.14 0.78
C SER A 44 -12.25 -8.21 0.01
N PHE A 45 -11.23 -8.79 0.62
CA PHE A 45 -9.89 -8.91 0.04
C PHE A 45 -9.21 -10.19 0.47
N ASP A 46 -8.35 -10.75 -0.39
CA ASP A 46 -7.24 -11.58 0.08
C ASP A 46 -6.00 -10.70 0.30
N CYS A 47 -4.86 -11.28 0.70
CA CYS A 47 -3.68 -10.51 1.08
C CYS A 47 -3.13 -9.68 -0.10
N SER A 48 -2.95 -10.29 -1.25
CA SER A 48 -2.46 -9.59 -2.45
C SER A 48 -3.52 -8.69 -3.07
N GLY A 49 -4.79 -9.02 -2.92
CA GLY A 49 -5.91 -8.21 -3.39
C GLY A 49 -6.01 -6.88 -2.66
N PHE A 50 -5.78 -6.88 -1.36
CA PHE A 50 -5.73 -5.65 -0.56
C PHE A 50 -4.61 -4.73 -1.05
N ILE A 51 -3.40 -5.27 -1.22
CA ILE A 51 -2.25 -4.52 -1.73
C ILE A 51 -2.55 -3.97 -3.14
N TRP A 52 -3.09 -4.81 -4.01
CA TRP A 52 -3.44 -4.39 -5.36
C TRP A 52 -4.46 -3.24 -5.34
N ARG A 53 -5.48 -3.33 -4.50
CA ARG A 53 -6.50 -2.28 -4.40
C ARG A 53 -5.90 -0.94 -3.95
N VAL A 54 -5.05 -0.95 -2.95
CA VAL A 54 -4.35 0.25 -2.48
C VAL A 54 -3.51 0.85 -3.60
N MET A 55 -2.75 0.04 -4.32
CA MET A 55 -1.96 0.51 -5.46
C MET A 55 -2.85 1.07 -6.57
N SER A 56 -3.88 0.35 -6.95
CA SER A 56 -4.79 0.75 -8.03
C SER A 56 -5.48 2.09 -7.73
N ASP A 57 -5.96 2.28 -6.52
CA ASP A 57 -6.60 3.53 -6.10
C ASP A 57 -5.64 4.74 -6.13
N ASN A 58 -4.35 4.48 -6.10
CA ASN A 58 -3.32 5.52 -6.13
C ASN A 58 -2.61 5.63 -7.48
N GLY A 59 -3.22 5.13 -8.54
CA GLY A 59 -2.71 5.28 -9.91
C GLY A 59 -1.54 4.36 -10.26
N MET A 60 -1.24 3.38 -9.43
CA MET A 60 -0.21 2.38 -9.68
C MET A 60 -0.84 1.22 -10.45
N LEU A 61 -0.80 1.31 -11.78
CA LEU A 61 -1.54 0.42 -12.68
C LEU A 61 -0.79 -0.90 -12.91
N LEU A 62 -1.03 -1.85 -12.02
CA LEU A 62 -0.54 -3.21 -12.15
C LEU A 62 -1.71 -4.17 -12.31
N LYS A 63 -1.49 -5.28 -13.01
CA LYS A 63 -2.49 -6.35 -13.07
C LYS A 63 -2.66 -6.99 -11.71
N ARG A 64 -3.90 -7.35 -11.38
CA ARG A 64 -4.19 -8.17 -10.21
C ARG A 64 -3.40 -9.49 -10.30
N THR A 65 -2.63 -9.79 -9.28
CA THR A 65 -1.78 -10.98 -9.25
C THR A 65 -1.51 -11.46 -7.82
N THR A 66 -0.63 -12.44 -7.66
CA THR A 66 -0.26 -13.06 -6.40
C THR A 66 0.83 -12.29 -5.67
N ALA A 67 1.00 -12.55 -4.38
CA ALA A 67 2.10 -11.99 -3.60
C ALA A 67 3.46 -12.33 -4.23
N ARG A 68 3.66 -13.58 -4.67
CA ARG A 68 4.90 -14.00 -5.33
C ARG A 68 5.22 -13.18 -6.57
N LYS A 69 4.25 -12.95 -7.43
CA LYS A 69 4.47 -12.13 -8.64
C LYS A 69 4.72 -10.67 -8.31
N PHE A 70 4.05 -10.11 -7.32
CA PHE A 70 4.35 -8.75 -6.86
C PHE A 70 5.80 -8.63 -6.39
N TYR A 71 6.29 -9.60 -5.66
CA TYR A 71 7.70 -9.60 -5.24
C TYR A 71 8.67 -9.57 -6.44
N MET A 72 8.31 -10.26 -7.52
CA MET A 72 9.15 -10.33 -8.72
C MET A 72 9.13 -9.04 -9.54
N ILE A 73 8.03 -8.30 -9.54
CA ILE A 73 7.84 -7.15 -10.43
C ILE A 73 7.97 -5.78 -9.75
N LEU A 74 7.76 -5.70 -8.44
CA LEU A 74 7.88 -4.44 -7.70
C LEU A 74 9.36 -4.03 -7.58
N PRO A 75 9.63 -2.71 -7.52
CA PRO A 75 11.00 -2.22 -7.40
C PRO A 75 11.66 -2.65 -6.09
N PRO A 76 12.98 -2.86 -6.08
CA PRO A 76 13.70 -3.09 -4.84
C PRO A 76 13.65 -1.86 -3.94
N VAL A 77 13.76 -2.08 -2.64
CA VAL A 77 13.77 -1.02 -1.64
C VAL A 77 15.17 -0.89 -1.04
N PRO A 78 15.70 0.34 -0.91
CA PRO A 78 16.97 0.55 -0.23
C PRO A 78 16.93 0.07 1.21
N LYS A 79 18.04 -0.41 1.73
CA LYS A 79 18.15 -0.96 3.09
C LYS A 79 17.66 0.02 4.16
N GLU A 80 17.92 1.32 3.97
CA GLU A 80 17.54 2.38 4.89
C GLU A 80 16.02 2.64 4.93
N GLU A 81 15.29 2.14 3.94
CA GLU A 81 13.85 2.40 3.77
C GLU A 81 12.96 1.18 4.06
N LEU A 82 13.54 0.06 4.48
CA LEU A 82 12.77 -1.19 4.70
C LEU A 82 11.56 -1.00 5.62
N TRP A 83 11.72 -0.17 6.64
CA TRP A 83 10.70 0.02 7.68
C TRP A 83 9.94 1.33 7.55
N ASN A 84 10.10 2.02 6.44
CA ASN A 84 9.33 3.24 6.16
C ASN A 84 7.89 2.88 5.82
N PHE A 85 6.97 3.78 6.16
CA PHE A 85 5.57 3.65 5.77
C PHE A 85 5.44 3.42 4.26
N GLY A 86 4.61 2.46 3.89
CA GLY A 86 4.33 2.15 2.50
C GLY A 86 5.25 1.09 1.89
N THR A 87 6.32 0.70 2.55
CA THR A 87 7.13 -0.43 2.09
C THR A 87 6.30 -1.70 2.12
N ILE A 88 6.38 -2.49 1.05
CA ILE A 88 5.67 -3.76 0.94
C ILE A 88 6.52 -4.85 1.57
N VAL A 89 5.97 -5.56 2.53
CA VAL A 89 6.63 -6.64 3.25
C VAL A 89 6.02 -7.98 2.86
N PHE A 90 6.86 -8.96 2.59
CA PHE A 90 6.48 -10.31 2.16
C PHE A 90 6.84 -11.32 3.23
N PHE A 91 5.93 -12.22 3.49
CA PHE A 91 6.05 -13.22 4.54
C PHE A 91 5.83 -14.63 3.98
N ASP A 92 6.20 -15.61 4.80
CA ASP A 92 5.76 -16.99 4.64
C ASP A 92 6.09 -17.57 3.26
N ASN A 93 7.36 -17.39 2.86
CA ASN A 93 7.86 -17.85 1.56
C ASN A 93 7.02 -17.30 0.38
N LEU A 94 6.70 -16.02 0.42
CA LEU A 94 5.92 -15.30 -0.59
C LEU A 94 4.44 -15.70 -0.68
N LYS A 95 3.92 -16.35 0.34
CA LYS A 95 2.49 -16.69 0.41
C LYS A 95 1.64 -15.59 1.03
N HIS A 96 2.26 -14.60 1.67
CA HIS A 96 1.57 -13.51 2.33
C HIS A 96 2.29 -12.18 2.11
N VAL A 97 1.53 -11.09 2.16
CA VAL A 97 2.04 -9.75 1.89
C VAL A 97 1.29 -8.72 2.71
N GLY A 98 2.00 -7.68 3.13
CA GLY A 98 1.46 -6.54 3.87
C GLY A 98 2.14 -5.24 3.50
N ILE A 99 1.74 -4.17 4.16
CA ILE A 99 2.30 -2.82 3.99
C ILE A 99 2.81 -2.35 5.35
N ILE A 100 4.06 -1.91 5.41
CA ILE A 100 4.64 -1.34 6.64
C ILE A 100 3.91 -0.04 6.99
N ASP A 101 3.52 0.08 8.25
CA ASP A 101 3.03 1.32 8.86
C ASP A 101 4.16 2.02 9.60
N THR A 102 4.70 1.36 10.62
CA THR A 102 5.86 1.77 11.41
C THR A 102 6.81 0.58 11.53
N PRO A 103 8.01 0.73 12.11
CA PRO A 103 8.85 -0.44 12.40
C PRO A 103 8.18 -1.48 13.31
N GLN A 104 7.12 -1.11 14.03
CA GLN A 104 6.42 -2.00 14.96
C GLN A 104 5.05 -2.48 14.46
N THR A 105 4.52 -1.93 13.37
CA THR A 105 3.17 -2.23 12.91
C THR A 105 3.09 -2.32 11.38
N PHE A 106 2.15 -3.12 10.88
CA PHE A 106 1.91 -3.26 9.45
C PHE A 106 0.43 -3.56 9.18
N TYR A 107 0.00 -3.28 7.96
CA TYR A 107 -1.35 -3.56 7.48
C TYR A 107 -1.36 -4.78 6.58
N HIS A 108 -2.35 -5.62 6.71
CA HIS A 108 -2.53 -6.78 5.85
C HIS A 108 -3.98 -7.31 5.91
N ALA A 109 -4.30 -8.26 5.05
CA ALA A 109 -5.57 -8.98 5.09
C ALA A 109 -5.31 -10.40 5.61
N GLN A 110 -5.91 -10.73 6.76
CA GLN A 110 -5.82 -12.04 7.40
C GLN A 110 -7.12 -12.81 7.25
N VAL A 111 -7.00 -14.15 7.16
CA VAL A 111 -8.17 -15.03 7.08
C VAL A 111 -9.12 -14.81 8.26
N THR A 112 -8.58 -14.67 9.47
CA THR A 112 -9.37 -14.58 10.71
C THR A 112 -9.89 -13.18 11.00
N LEU A 113 -9.08 -12.14 10.75
CA LEU A 113 -9.37 -10.77 11.16
C LEU A 113 -9.73 -9.84 10.02
N GLY A 114 -9.62 -10.31 8.77
CA GLY A 114 -9.77 -9.42 7.62
C GLY A 114 -8.64 -8.41 7.50
N THR A 115 -8.91 -7.29 6.86
CA THR A 115 -7.95 -6.20 6.74
C THR A 115 -7.78 -5.49 8.08
N ASN A 116 -6.53 -5.44 8.57
CA ASN A 116 -6.26 -4.90 9.89
C ASN A 116 -4.82 -4.39 10.01
N ARG A 117 -4.55 -3.70 11.11
CA ARG A 117 -3.20 -3.32 11.51
C ARG A 117 -2.74 -4.29 12.60
N SER A 118 -1.62 -4.94 12.37
CA SER A 118 -1.03 -5.91 13.29
C SER A 118 0.31 -5.43 13.81
N GLU A 119 0.69 -5.93 15.00
CA GLU A 119 2.04 -5.71 15.52
C GLU A 119 3.06 -6.57 14.77
N MET A 120 4.19 -5.96 14.42
CA MET A 120 5.35 -6.65 13.86
C MET A 120 6.13 -7.31 15.01
N ASN A 121 5.51 -8.31 15.61
CA ASN A 121 6.09 -9.06 16.72
C ASN A 121 7.07 -10.13 16.24
N SER A 122 7.63 -10.91 17.16
CA SER A 122 8.61 -11.95 16.83
C SER A 122 8.04 -13.04 15.92
N PHE A 123 6.75 -13.35 16.04
CA PHE A 123 6.07 -14.32 15.16
C PHE A 123 6.14 -13.86 13.70
N TRP A 124 5.76 -12.61 13.42
CA TRP A 124 5.76 -12.06 12.07
C TRP A 124 7.18 -11.78 11.57
N ARG A 125 8.07 -11.27 12.43
CA ARG A 125 9.47 -11.00 12.05
C ARG A 125 10.17 -12.25 11.53
N ARG A 126 9.97 -13.39 12.16
CA ARG A 126 10.58 -14.65 11.72
C ARG A 126 10.05 -15.12 10.37
N LYS A 127 8.89 -14.66 9.97
CA LYS A 127 8.26 -15.04 8.69
C LYS A 127 8.63 -14.11 7.54
N ILE A 128 9.32 -13.01 7.78
CA ILE A 128 9.69 -12.06 6.73
C ILE A 128 10.57 -12.77 5.70
N TYR A 129 10.13 -12.71 4.45
CA TYR A 129 10.90 -13.16 3.30
C TYR A 129 11.71 -12.02 2.69
N GLY A 130 11.13 -10.84 2.54
CA GLY A 130 11.77 -9.69 1.95
C GLY A 130 10.83 -8.50 1.82
N PHE A 131 11.31 -7.47 1.15
CA PHE A 131 10.63 -6.19 1.03
C PHE A 131 10.69 -5.72 -0.41
N ARG A 132 9.70 -4.92 -0.80
CA ARG A 132 9.68 -4.20 -2.08
C ARG A 132 9.15 -2.78 -1.86
N ARG A 133 9.45 -1.91 -2.81
CA ARG A 133 8.93 -0.54 -2.81
C ARG A 133 7.66 -0.46 -3.67
N LEU A 134 6.74 0.42 -3.26
CA LEU A 134 5.64 0.78 -4.15
C LEU A 134 6.20 1.40 -5.43
N PRO A 135 5.58 1.11 -6.60
CA PRO A 135 6.00 1.76 -7.83
C PRO A 135 5.76 3.26 -7.74
N ALA A 136 6.58 4.04 -8.44
CA ALA A 136 6.32 5.46 -8.57
C ALA A 136 4.98 5.68 -9.26
N ALA A 137 4.13 6.57 -8.70
CA ALA A 137 2.93 7.01 -9.38
C ALA A 137 3.33 7.81 -10.62
N PRO A 138 2.68 7.60 -11.80
CA PRO A 138 2.94 8.38 -12.98
C PRO A 138 2.58 9.86 -12.80
#